data_15f642edef21913c806b040b39225f26
#
_entry.id   15f642edef21913c806b040b39225f26
#
_cell.length_a   1.000
_cell.length_b   1.000
_cell.length_c   1.000
_cell.angle_alpha   90.00
_cell.angle_beta   90.00
_cell.angle_gamma   90.00
#
_symmetry.space_group_name_H-M   'P 1'
#
loop_
_entity.id
_entity.type
_entity.pdbx_description
1 polymer ?
#
loop_
_entity_poly.entity_id
_entity_poly.type
_entity_poly.pdbx_seq_one_letter_code
_entity_poly.pdbx_strand_id
1 'polypeptide(L)'
;MKSFLLALMAAAVFATGNAQTSANMKVVAHRGGALIGNENTLSAFESGIRAGADYIELDVHLTADSVVVVCHDPTLNRTTDRKGRICDLTLEQFKQARALDRETGKATDETLPTLAEALDLIKGRAGVLLEIKKYRKGRYDGIEKKVLELIEERGMHDDVICQSFDDEVIERIHSLDPSVRVEKLIFCTLPFGLCFDGGIRRFSFEKYSWCSSVNVYYKFASSRFIRKCHSAGLEVKVWTVDELKDLNPEADAVITNRPDLFRTGASINVPDLK
;
A
#
# COMPACT_ATOMS: atom_id res chain seq x y z
N MET A 1 -5.13 3.08 -75.22
CA MET A 1 -4.46 3.82 -74.16
C MET A 1 -5.15 3.47 -72.90
N LYS A 2 -4.46 2.72 -72.01
CA LYS A 2 -5.01 2.10 -70.81
C LYS A 2 -4.85 3.03 -69.63
N SER A 3 -5.97 3.44 -69.01
CA SER A 3 -5.98 4.21 -67.78
C SER A 3 -5.90 3.24 -66.57
N PHE A 4 -4.86 3.41 -65.77
CA PHE A 4 -4.72 2.69 -64.49
C PHE A 4 -5.46 3.47 -63.41
N LEU A 5 -6.47 2.84 -62.83
CA LEU A 5 -7.11 3.30 -61.58
C LEU A 5 -6.32 2.69 -60.40
N LEU A 6 -5.65 3.56 -59.62
CA LEU A 6 -5.03 3.16 -58.36
C LEU A 6 -6.08 3.33 -57.25
N ALA A 7 -6.55 2.23 -56.69
CA ALA A 7 -7.37 2.24 -55.50
C ALA A 7 -6.49 2.30 -54.25
N LEU A 8 -6.52 3.43 -53.54
CA LEU A 8 -5.89 3.59 -52.20
C LEU A 8 -6.83 2.91 -51.18
N MET A 9 -6.46 1.74 -50.70
CA MET A 9 -7.05 1.19 -49.49
C MET A 9 -6.40 1.84 -48.27
N ALA A 10 -7.10 2.74 -47.61
CA ALA A 10 -6.74 3.25 -46.28
C ALA A 10 -7.11 2.17 -45.24
N ALA A 11 -6.11 1.42 -44.77
CA ALA A 11 -6.29 0.55 -43.61
C ALA A 11 -6.32 1.43 -42.36
N ALA A 12 -7.52 1.62 -41.82
CA ALA A 12 -7.69 2.20 -40.50
C ALA A 12 -7.21 1.20 -39.46
N VAL A 13 -5.99 1.40 -38.98
CA VAL A 13 -5.49 0.69 -37.79
C VAL A 13 -6.20 1.27 -36.58
N PHE A 14 -7.25 0.60 -36.12
CA PHE A 14 -7.77 0.82 -34.78
C PHE A 14 -6.69 0.36 -33.78
N ALA A 15 -5.91 1.29 -33.30
CA ALA A 15 -5.08 1.10 -32.13
C ALA A 15 -6.02 0.96 -30.93
N THR A 16 -6.37 -0.29 -30.58
CA THR A 16 -6.89 -0.60 -29.26
C THR A 16 -5.75 -0.32 -28.30
N GLY A 17 -5.79 0.85 -27.66
CA GLY A 17 -4.84 1.21 -26.61
C GLY A 17 -5.06 0.31 -25.40
N ASN A 18 -4.47 -0.88 -25.42
CA ASN A 18 -4.16 -1.59 -24.20
C ASN A 18 -3.14 -0.71 -23.48
N ALA A 19 -3.54 -0.07 -22.40
CA ALA A 19 -2.62 0.54 -21.45
C ALA A 19 -1.82 -0.63 -20.84
N GLN A 20 -0.71 -0.97 -21.49
CA GLN A 20 0.25 -1.94 -21.00
C GLN A 20 0.98 -1.24 -19.86
N THR A 21 0.77 -1.71 -18.62
CA THR A 21 1.62 -1.29 -17.50
C THR A 21 3.07 -1.42 -17.95
N SER A 22 3.90 -0.41 -17.68
CA SER A 22 5.32 -0.49 -18.06
C SER A 22 5.89 -1.77 -17.43
N ALA A 23 6.70 -2.52 -18.15
CA ALA A 23 7.23 -3.81 -17.72
C ALA A 23 8.00 -3.75 -16.38
N ASN A 24 8.27 -2.55 -15.86
CA ASN A 24 9.04 -2.28 -14.64
C ASN A 24 8.21 -1.71 -13.48
N MET A 25 6.91 -1.40 -13.67
CA MET A 25 6.09 -0.83 -12.59
C MET A 25 5.86 -1.84 -11.49
N LYS A 26 6.13 -1.45 -10.24
CA LYS A 26 5.88 -2.28 -9.07
C LYS A 26 4.39 -2.28 -8.71
N VAL A 27 3.88 -3.43 -8.31
CA VAL A 27 2.50 -3.62 -7.85
C VAL A 27 2.50 -3.88 -6.35
N VAL A 28 1.79 -3.05 -5.62
CA VAL A 28 1.64 -3.13 -4.17
C VAL A 28 0.19 -3.52 -3.85
N ALA A 29 -0.01 -4.65 -3.18
CA ALA A 29 -1.33 -5.12 -2.77
C ALA A 29 -1.79 -4.36 -1.52
N HIS A 30 -2.63 -3.33 -1.69
CA HIS A 30 -3.16 -2.49 -0.62
C HIS A 30 -3.96 -3.32 0.38
N ARG A 31 -3.50 -3.39 1.63
CA ARG A 31 -4.05 -4.22 2.70
C ARG A 31 -4.14 -5.70 2.33
N GLY A 32 -3.19 -6.17 1.50
CA GLY A 32 -3.19 -7.53 0.95
C GLY A 32 -4.01 -7.71 -0.32
N GLY A 33 -4.71 -6.69 -0.80
CA GLY A 33 -5.65 -6.74 -1.93
C GLY A 33 -7.09 -6.71 -1.43
N ALA A 34 -7.53 -5.57 -0.90
CA ALA A 34 -8.81 -5.41 -0.20
C ALA A 34 -10.07 -5.65 -1.07
N LEU A 35 -9.94 -5.80 -2.38
CA LEU A 35 -11.03 -6.20 -3.29
C LEU A 35 -10.95 -7.67 -3.73
N ILE A 36 -9.92 -8.41 -3.31
CA ILE A 36 -9.77 -9.85 -3.57
C ILE A 36 -9.67 -10.68 -2.29
N GLY A 37 -9.74 -10.02 -1.11
CA GLY A 37 -9.71 -10.64 0.21
C GLY A 37 -10.23 -9.69 1.29
N ASN A 38 -10.33 -10.18 2.53
CA ASN A 38 -10.69 -9.35 3.67
C ASN A 38 -9.45 -8.53 4.09
N GLU A 39 -9.54 -7.21 4.01
CA GLU A 39 -8.38 -6.30 4.23
C GLU A 39 -7.62 -6.62 5.52
N ASN A 40 -6.29 -6.53 5.44
CA ASN A 40 -5.39 -6.68 6.60
C ASN A 40 -5.51 -8.03 7.34
N THR A 41 -5.80 -9.10 6.61
CA THR A 41 -5.82 -10.47 7.12
C THR A 41 -4.73 -11.32 6.47
N LEU A 42 -4.37 -12.45 7.11
CA LEU A 42 -3.38 -13.37 6.53
C LEU A 42 -3.86 -13.95 5.19
N SER A 43 -5.14 -14.21 5.03
CA SER A 43 -5.70 -14.71 3.77
C SER A 43 -5.65 -13.67 2.65
N ALA A 44 -5.84 -12.37 2.97
CA ALA A 44 -5.67 -11.30 2.00
C ALA A 44 -4.21 -11.17 1.57
N PHE A 45 -3.25 -11.26 2.50
CA PHE A 45 -1.82 -11.23 2.17
C PHE A 45 -1.44 -12.40 1.28
N GLU A 46 -1.93 -13.60 1.58
CA GLU A 46 -1.76 -14.78 0.71
C GLU A 46 -2.34 -14.55 -0.68
N SER A 47 -3.49 -13.90 -0.78
CA SER A 47 -4.15 -13.59 -2.06
C SER A 47 -3.34 -12.57 -2.87
N GLY A 48 -2.80 -11.51 -2.21
CA GLY A 48 -1.92 -10.53 -2.84
C GLY A 48 -0.62 -11.16 -3.37
N ILE A 49 -0.01 -12.06 -2.60
CA ILE A 49 1.19 -12.81 -3.01
C ILE A 49 0.87 -13.69 -4.24
N ARG A 50 -0.24 -14.43 -4.20
CA ARG A 50 -0.68 -15.26 -5.33
C ARG A 50 -1.02 -14.45 -6.57
N ALA A 51 -1.52 -13.23 -6.40
CA ALA A 51 -1.75 -12.31 -7.51
C ALA A 51 -0.44 -11.76 -8.11
N GLY A 52 0.73 -12.08 -7.53
CA GLY A 52 2.03 -11.67 -8.03
C GLY A 52 2.41 -10.24 -7.64
N ALA A 53 1.86 -9.70 -6.55
CA ALA A 53 2.28 -8.39 -6.04
C ALA A 53 3.76 -8.40 -5.64
N ASP A 54 4.49 -7.30 -5.94
CA ASP A 54 5.88 -7.14 -5.51
C ASP A 54 5.95 -6.87 -3.99
N TYR A 55 4.96 -6.14 -3.48
CA TYR A 55 4.84 -5.78 -2.06
C TYR A 55 3.43 -6.02 -1.56
N ILE A 56 3.34 -6.44 -0.31
CA ILE A 56 2.10 -6.45 0.46
C ILE A 56 2.09 -5.19 1.31
N GLU A 57 1.09 -4.35 1.12
CA GLU A 57 0.88 -3.21 2.00
C GLU A 57 -0.01 -3.61 3.17
N LEU A 58 0.31 -3.11 4.36
CA LEU A 58 -0.41 -3.35 5.59
C LEU A 58 -0.27 -2.18 6.57
N ASP A 59 -1.25 -2.06 7.47
CA ASP A 59 -1.38 -0.95 8.41
C ASP A 59 -1.20 -1.43 9.85
N VAL A 60 -0.43 -0.71 10.69
CA VAL A 60 -0.18 -1.15 12.06
C VAL A 60 -0.58 -0.14 13.12
N HIS A 61 -1.06 -0.69 14.23
CA HIS A 61 -1.37 -0.03 15.48
C HIS A 61 -0.72 -0.74 16.67
N LEU A 62 -0.77 -0.14 17.85
CA LEU A 62 -0.27 -0.72 19.09
C LEU A 62 -1.43 -1.00 20.05
N THR A 63 -1.45 -2.21 20.63
CA THR A 63 -2.39 -2.59 21.71
C THR A 63 -2.02 -1.97 23.06
N ALA A 64 -2.91 -2.08 24.05
CA ALA A 64 -2.67 -1.58 25.42
C ALA A 64 -1.47 -2.25 26.10
N ASP A 65 -1.23 -3.53 25.80
CA ASP A 65 -0.09 -4.32 26.26
C ASP A 65 1.11 -4.26 25.31
N SER A 66 1.11 -3.24 24.43
CA SER A 66 2.25 -2.89 23.58
C SER A 66 2.63 -3.96 22.55
N VAL A 67 1.68 -4.66 21.98
CA VAL A 67 1.89 -5.54 20.82
C VAL A 67 1.50 -4.82 19.53
N VAL A 68 2.34 -4.95 18.49
CA VAL A 68 2.06 -4.37 17.17
C VAL A 68 1.09 -5.29 16.43
N VAL A 69 -0.08 -4.76 16.07
CA VAL A 69 -1.17 -5.49 15.40
C VAL A 69 -1.54 -4.84 14.08
N VAL A 70 -2.11 -5.63 13.18
CA VAL A 70 -2.45 -5.18 11.82
C VAL A 70 -3.93 -4.84 11.73
N CYS A 71 -4.22 -3.59 11.40
CA CYS A 71 -5.57 -3.07 11.14
C CYS A 71 -5.44 -1.67 10.53
N HIS A 72 -6.35 -1.29 9.63
CA HIS A 72 -6.32 0.07 9.08
C HIS A 72 -6.88 1.12 10.04
N ASP A 73 -8.06 0.85 10.60
CA ASP A 73 -8.74 1.80 11.48
C ASP A 73 -8.18 1.72 12.91
N PRO A 74 -8.21 2.80 13.70
CA PRO A 74 -7.82 2.74 15.11
C PRO A 74 -8.83 1.99 15.99
N THR A 75 -9.88 1.43 15.37
CA THR A 75 -10.94 0.66 16.04
C THR A 75 -11.27 -0.60 15.24
N LEU A 76 -11.78 -1.61 15.92
CA LEU A 76 -12.24 -2.87 15.31
C LEU A 76 -13.57 -2.76 14.56
N ASN A 77 -14.26 -1.62 14.65
CA ASN A 77 -15.70 -1.47 14.38
C ASN A 77 -16.13 -1.77 12.94
N ARG A 78 -15.29 -1.51 11.94
CA ARG A 78 -15.65 -1.59 10.53
C ARG A 78 -15.39 -2.96 9.93
N THR A 79 -14.28 -3.57 10.31
CA THR A 79 -13.76 -4.78 9.65
C THR A 79 -13.88 -6.03 10.49
N THR A 80 -14.46 -5.93 11.70
CA THR A 80 -14.64 -7.09 12.59
C THR A 80 -16.01 -7.10 13.26
N ASP A 81 -16.36 -8.25 13.84
CA ASP A 81 -17.58 -8.47 14.65
C ASP A 81 -17.52 -7.81 16.04
N ARG A 82 -16.39 -7.19 16.40
CA ARG A 82 -16.15 -6.52 17.67
C ARG A 82 -16.07 -5.02 17.53
N LYS A 83 -16.20 -4.33 18.66
CA LYS A 83 -16.07 -2.87 18.75
C LYS A 83 -15.04 -2.52 19.82
N GLY A 84 -14.38 -1.39 19.63
CA GLY A 84 -13.42 -0.86 20.59
C GLY A 84 -12.19 -0.27 19.91
N ARG A 85 -11.47 0.56 20.64
CA ARG A 85 -10.20 1.14 20.14
C ARG A 85 -9.07 0.16 20.42
N ILE A 86 -8.23 -0.07 19.43
CA ILE A 86 -7.11 -1.02 19.51
C ILE A 86 -6.18 -0.68 20.68
N CYS A 87 -5.89 0.60 20.90
CA CYS A 87 -5.02 1.03 22.00
C CYS A 87 -5.59 0.81 23.41
N ASP A 88 -6.86 0.45 23.54
CA ASP A 88 -7.51 0.12 24.83
C ASP A 88 -7.63 -1.39 25.06
N LEU A 89 -7.27 -2.22 24.07
CA LEU A 89 -7.39 -3.68 24.10
C LEU A 89 -6.03 -4.33 24.33
N THR A 90 -6.00 -5.40 25.12
CA THR A 90 -4.85 -6.32 25.11
C THR A 90 -4.82 -7.14 23.84
N LEU A 91 -3.67 -7.78 23.51
CA LEU A 91 -3.57 -8.71 22.39
C LEU A 91 -4.63 -9.82 22.49
N GLU A 92 -4.83 -10.38 23.68
CA GLU A 92 -5.84 -11.42 23.93
C GLU A 92 -7.24 -10.95 23.52
N GLN A 93 -7.62 -9.74 23.92
CA GLN A 93 -8.91 -9.13 23.56
C GLN A 93 -9.01 -8.84 22.06
N PHE A 94 -7.92 -8.32 21.46
CA PHE A 94 -7.82 -8.06 20.02
C PHE A 94 -8.04 -9.35 19.19
N LYS A 95 -7.41 -10.45 19.59
CA LYS A 95 -7.52 -11.75 18.92
C LYS A 95 -8.90 -12.43 19.05
N GLN A 96 -9.78 -11.94 19.91
CA GLN A 96 -11.18 -12.40 19.95
C GLN A 96 -12.04 -11.85 18.82
N ALA A 97 -11.58 -10.80 18.11
CA ALA A 97 -12.29 -10.21 16.99
C ALA A 97 -12.16 -11.09 15.74
N ARG A 98 -13.30 -11.32 15.06
CA ARG A 98 -13.37 -12.06 13.80
C ARG A 98 -13.51 -11.06 12.66
N ALA A 99 -12.72 -11.24 11.62
CA ALA A 99 -12.83 -10.44 10.43
C ALA A 99 -14.22 -10.61 9.79
N LEU A 100 -14.78 -9.51 9.30
CA LEU A 100 -16.03 -9.58 8.52
C LEU A 100 -15.70 -9.92 7.07
N ASP A 101 -16.44 -10.85 6.52
CA ASP A 101 -16.43 -11.11 5.10
C ASP A 101 -16.86 -9.85 4.32
N ARG A 102 -16.07 -9.45 3.38
CA ARG A 102 -16.22 -8.20 2.63
C ARG A 102 -17.55 -8.11 1.87
N GLU A 103 -18.04 -9.23 1.35
CA GLU A 103 -19.23 -9.25 0.50
C GLU A 103 -20.53 -9.37 1.31
N THR A 104 -20.49 -10.22 2.33
CA THR A 104 -21.68 -10.54 3.10
C THR A 104 -21.80 -9.76 4.42
N GLY A 105 -20.70 -9.16 4.89
CA GLY A 105 -20.62 -8.48 6.18
C GLY A 105 -20.76 -9.44 7.39
N LYS A 106 -20.69 -10.74 7.18
CA LYS A 106 -20.77 -11.74 8.27
C LYS A 106 -19.38 -12.00 8.84
N ALA A 107 -19.34 -12.36 10.12
CA ALA A 107 -18.11 -12.79 10.76
C ALA A 107 -17.60 -14.11 10.12
N THR A 108 -16.29 -14.13 9.87
CA THR A 108 -15.56 -15.32 9.41
C THR A 108 -14.90 -16.02 10.60
N ASP A 109 -14.18 -17.11 10.35
CA ASP A 109 -13.34 -17.75 11.37
C ASP A 109 -11.95 -17.10 11.49
N GLU A 110 -11.63 -16.12 10.65
CA GLU A 110 -10.33 -15.46 10.58
C GLU A 110 -10.24 -14.32 11.61
N THR A 111 -9.06 -14.21 12.26
CA THR A 111 -8.73 -13.11 13.16
C THR A 111 -7.77 -12.14 12.46
N LEU A 112 -7.75 -10.88 12.92
CA LEU A 112 -6.72 -9.95 12.49
C LEU A 112 -5.34 -10.37 13.04
N PRO A 113 -4.25 -10.26 12.23
CA PRO A 113 -2.93 -10.71 12.64
C PRO A 113 -2.18 -9.67 13.51
N THR A 114 -1.16 -10.13 14.22
CA THR A 114 -0.06 -9.31 14.69
C THR A 114 0.88 -9.00 13.52
N LEU A 115 1.73 -7.97 13.67
CA LEU A 115 2.78 -7.70 12.68
C LEU A 115 3.73 -8.90 12.56
N ALA A 116 4.06 -9.55 13.67
CA ALA A 116 4.91 -10.75 13.66
C ALA A 116 4.36 -11.84 12.75
N GLU A 117 3.06 -12.20 12.91
CA GLU A 117 2.40 -13.20 12.07
C GLU A 117 2.36 -12.80 10.59
N ALA A 118 2.14 -11.51 10.31
CA ALA A 118 2.13 -11.00 8.94
C ALA A 118 3.51 -11.08 8.28
N LEU A 119 4.57 -10.65 8.98
CA LEU A 119 5.94 -10.72 8.48
C LEU A 119 6.38 -12.17 8.25
N ASP A 120 6.05 -13.09 9.17
CA ASP A 120 6.38 -14.52 9.04
C ASP A 120 5.72 -15.16 7.80
N LEU A 121 4.48 -14.74 7.46
CA LEU A 121 3.80 -15.21 6.25
C LEU A 121 4.45 -14.68 4.97
N ILE A 122 4.84 -13.39 4.96
CA ILE A 122 5.26 -12.68 3.73
C ILE A 122 6.74 -12.92 3.43
N LYS A 123 7.57 -13.17 4.45
CA LYS A 123 9.02 -13.32 4.35
C LYS A 123 9.45 -14.25 3.21
N GLY A 124 10.35 -13.75 2.36
CA GLY A 124 10.91 -14.51 1.21
C GLY A 124 9.92 -14.74 0.06
N ARG A 125 8.72 -14.10 0.10
CA ARG A 125 7.68 -14.28 -0.92
C ARG A 125 7.29 -12.97 -1.60
N ALA A 126 7.29 -11.87 -0.85
CA ALA A 126 7.07 -10.50 -1.33
C ALA A 126 7.75 -9.51 -0.39
N GLY A 127 7.94 -8.27 -0.83
CA GLY A 127 8.29 -7.18 0.07
C GLY A 127 7.08 -6.72 0.90
N VAL A 128 7.34 -5.88 1.90
CA VAL A 128 6.29 -5.28 2.75
C VAL A 128 6.37 -3.77 2.66
N LEU A 129 5.23 -3.13 2.39
CA LEU A 129 5.03 -1.69 2.55
C LEU A 129 4.20 -1.46 3.81
N LEU A 130 4.83 -1.06 4.91
CA LEU A 130 4.25 -1.01 6.24
C LEU A 130 3.85 0.42 6.60
N GLU A 131 2.55 0.70 6.72
CA GLU A 131 2.08 1.99 7.20
C GLU A 131 1.96 1.99 8.73
N ILE A 132 2.77 2.86 9.39
CA ILE A 132 2.63 3.10 10.81
C ILE A 132 1.60 4.20 11.01
N LYS A 133 0.45 3.79 11.60
CA LYS A 133 -0.66 4.70 11.88
C LYS A 133 -0.40 5.51 13.14
N LYS A 134 -0.98 6.70 13.18
CA LYS A 134 -1.12 7.44 14.43
C LYS A 134 -2.50 7.25 15.02
N TYR A 135 -2.58 7.33 16.31
CA TYR A 135 -3.84 7.32 17.01
C TYR A 135 -4.42 8.76 17.07
N ARG A 136 -5.75 8.87 17.09
CA ARG A 136 -6.47 10.15 16.92
C ARG A 136 -6.04 11.27 17.87
N LYS A 137 -5.52 10.95 19.07
CA LYS A 137 -5.09 11.92 20.08
C LYS A 137 -3.57 12.07 20.21
N GLY A 138 -2.80 11.43 19.33
CA GLY A 138 -1.34 11.46 19.42
C GLY A 138 -0.70 10.32 18.64
N ARG A 139 0.49 9.93 19.05
CA ARG A 139 1.26 8.81 18.53
C ARG A 139 1.29 7.69 19.55
N TYR A 140 1.51 6.49 19.06
CA TYR A 140 1.81 5.35 19.92
C TYR A 140 3.22 5.52 20.47
N ASP A 141 3.38 5.39 21.78
CA ASP A 141 4.72 5.46 22.38
C ASP A 141 5.53 4.20 22.06
N GLY A 142 6.66 4.38 21.37
CA GLY A 142 7.61 3.34 21.05
C GLY A 142 7.17 2.34 19.96
N ILE A 143 6.13 2.61 19.17
CA ILE A 143 5.71 1.71 18.08
C ILE A 143 6.81 1.57 17.03
N GLU A 144 7.53 2.65 16.72
CA GLU A 144 8.61 2.65 15.73
C GLU A 144 9.73 1.66 16.13
N LYS A 145 10.14 1.72 17.40
CA LYS A 145 11.15 0.80 17.93
C LYS A 145 10.70 -0.65 17.85
N LYS A 146 9.46 -0.94 18.24
CA LYS A 146 8.89 -2.31 18.18
C LYS A 146 8.77 -2.84 16.76
N VAL A 147 8.42 -1.98 15.81
CA VAL A 147 8.40 -2.34 14.39
C VAL A 147 9.79 -2.71 13.91
N LEU A 148 10.81 -1.88 14.23
CA LEU A 148 12.20 -2.15 13.86
C LEU A 148 12.74 -3.43 14.52
N GLU A 149 12.43 -3.68 15.78
CA GLU A 149 12.80 -4.93 16.48
C GLU A 149 12.22 -6.16 15.76
N LEU A 150 10.94 -6.11 15.33
CA LEU A 150 10.31 -7.22 14.61
C LEU A 150 10.89 -7.43 13.20
N ILE A 151 11.35 -6.37 12.54
CA ILE A 151 12.04 -6.43 11.24
C ILE A 151 13.42 -7.07 11.41
N GLU A 152 14.19 -6.62 12.42
CA GLU A 152 15.52 -7.14 12.76
C GLU A 152 15.48 -8.62 13.11
N GLU A 153 14.60 -9.01 14.04
CA GLU A 153 14.42 -10.42 14.47
C GLU A 153 14.17 -11.37 13.30
N ARG A 154 13.61 -10.86 12.21
CA ARG A 154 13.31 -11.64 11.00
C ARG A 154 14.31 -11.47 9.88
N GLY A 155 15.29 -10.58 10.06
CA GLY A 155 16.28 -10.27 9.02
C GLY A 155 15.61 -9.75 7.75
N MET A 156 14.60 -8.86 7.87
CA MET A 156 13.80 -8.36 6.74
C MET A 156 14.08 -6.89 6.40
N HIS A 157 15.25 -6.35 6.78
CA HIS A 157 15.58 -4.94 6.54
C HIS A 157 15.46 -4.50 5.08
N ASP A 158 15.90 -5.36 4.16
CA ASP A 158 15.86 -5.08 2.72
C ASP A 158 14.46 -5.28 2.12
N ASP A 159 13.60 -6.04 2.81
CA ASP A 159 12.28 -6.43 2.33
C ASP A 159 11.17 -5.50 2.82
N VAL A 160 11.39 -4.75 3.93
CA VAL A 160 10.38 -3.88 4.53
C VAL A 160 10.69 -2.42 4.23
N ILE A 161 9.65 -1.71 3.82
CA ILE A 161 9.62 -0.26 3.66
C ILE A 161 8.59 0.31 4.62
N CYS A 162 8.98 1.27 5.46
CA CYS A 162 8.06 1.95 6.36
C CYS A 162 7.51 3.21 5.73
N GLN A 163 6.20 3.45 5.85
CA GLN A 163 5.56 4.68 5.40
C GLN A 163 4.65 5.28 6.46
N SER A 164 4.43 6.58 6.41
CA SER A 164 3.42 7.26 7.24
C SER A 164 3.00 8.60 6.65
N PHE A 165 1.78 9.02 6.98
CA PHE A 165 1.34 10.41 6.82
C PHE A 165 2.00 11.35 7.82
N ASP A 166 2.49 10.83 8.94
CA ASP A 166 3.11 11.63 10.00
C ASP A 166 4.63 11.74 9.79
N ASP A 167 5.12 12.98 9.66
CA ASP A 167 6.55 13.24 9.46
C ASP A 167 7.39 12.71 10.63
N GLU A 168 6.91 12.89 11.87
CA GLU A 168 7.68 12.48 13.05
C GLU A 168 7.84 10.96 13.12
N VAL A 169 6.85 10.18 12.64
CA VAL A 169 6.97 8.72 12.56
C VAL A 169 8.10 8.32 11.61
N ILE A 170 8.12 8.87 10.39
CA ILE A 170 9.16 8.53 9.43
C ILE A 170 10.54 9.06 9.86
N GLU A 171 10.60 10.25 10.46
CA GLU A 171 11.84 10.83 11.01
C GLU A 171 12.39 9.96 12.16
N ARG A 172 11.51 9.42 13.03
CA ARG A 172 11.92 8.53 14.12
C ARG A 172 12.43 7.18 13.63
N ILE A 173 11.75 6.56 12.65
CA ILE A 173 12.25 5.32 12.01
C ILE A 173 13.65 5.56 11.44
N HIS A 174 13.81 6.58 10.62
CA HIS A 174 15.10 6.91 10.01
C HIS A 174 16.20 7.25 11.04
N SER A 175 15.82 7.90 12.14
CA SER A 175 16.77 8.21 13.23
C SER A 175 17.19 6.98 14.03
N LEU A 176 16.28 6.01 14.23
CA LEU A 176 16.54 4.78 14.97
C LEU A 176 17.33 3.77 14.11
N ASP A 177 16.99 3.65 12.84
CA ASP A 177 17.66 2.79 11.87
C ASP A 177 17.66 3.41 10.46
N PRO A 178 18.75 4.10 10.07
CA PRO A 178 18.86 4.69 8.73
C PRO A 178 18.96 3.66 7.59
N SER A 179 19.15 2.37 7.86
CA SER A 179 19.22 1.32 6.84
C SER A 179 17.83 0.89 6.37
N VAL A 180 16.79 1.07 7.19
CA VAL A 180 15.41 0.78 6.81
C VAL A 180 14.89 1.88 5.90
N ARG A 181 14.39 1.51 4.72
CA ARG A 181 13.80 2.44 3.76
C ARG A 181 12.52 3.07 4.32
N VAL A 182 12.38 4.37 4.12
CA VAL A 182 11.17 5.10 4.54
C VAL A 182 10.58 5.89 3.38
N GLU A 183 9.26 6.04 3.40
CA GLU A 183 8.49 6.72 2.37
C GLU A 183 7.48 7.69 2.98
N LYS A 184 7.28 8.82 2.31
CA LYS A 184 6.33 9.83 2.76
C LYS A 184 4.97 9.65 2.10
N LEU A 185 3.93 9.44 2.90
CA LEU A 185 2.54 9.51 2.44
C LEU A 185 2.02 10.93 2.45
N ILE A 186 1.40 11.35 1.33
CA ILE A 186 0.65 12.61 1.23
C ILE A 186 -0.64 12.37 0.46
N PHE A 187 -1.71 13.12 0.79
CA PHE A 187 -2.91 13.08 -0.01
C PHE A 187 -2.74 13.88 -1.31
N CYS A 188 -2.29 15.13 -1.19
CA CYS A 188 -2.01 15.98 -2.34
C CYS A 188 -0.97 17.05 -2.02
N THR A 189 -0.40 17.65 -3.07
CA THR A 189 0.32 18.92 -2.98
C THR A 189 -0.64 20.08 -3.22
N LEU A 190 -0.44 21.17 -2.47
CA LEU A 190 -1.20 22.40 -2.55
C LEU A 190 -0.31 23.54 -3.08
N PRO A 191 -0.88 24.69 -3.51
CA PRO A 191 -0.11 25.87 -3.86
C PRO A 191 0.84 26.33 -2.74
N PHE A 192 1.84 27.14 -3.11
CA PHE A 192 2.82 27.75 -2.19
C PHE A 192 3.68 26.75 -1.38
N GLY A 193 3.91 25.55 -1.93
CA GLY A 193 4.75 24.54 -1.29
C GLY A 193 4.11 23.93 -0.04
N LEU A 194 2.80 23.79 -0.04
CA LEU A 194 2.05 23.08 0.99
C LEU A 194 1.66 21.68 0.51
N CYS A 195 1.36 20.79 1.45
CA CYS A 195 0.72 19.51 1.19
C CYS A 195 -0.39 19.26 2.21
N PHE A 196 -1.28 18.33 1.87
CA PHE A 196 -2.24 17.76 2.80
C PHE A 196 -1.89 16.30 3.06
N ASP A 197 -1.66 15.97 4.33
CA ASP A 197 -1.30 14.63 4.84
C ASP A 197 -2.05 14.28 6.13
N GLY A 198 -3.30 14.76 6.23
CA GLY A 198 -4.10 14.73 7.46
C GLY A 198 -4.06 16.07 8.22
N GLY A 199 -3.27 17.01 7.72
CA GLY A 199 -3.19 18.43 8.09
C GLY A 199 -2.53 19.19 6.94
N ILE A 200 -2.60 20.53 6.96
CA ILE A 200 -1.86 21.37 6.00
C ILE A 200 -0.47 21.62 6.54
N ARG A 201 0.54 21.22 5.78
CA ARG A 201 1.95 21.32 6.16
C ARG A 201 2.81 21.88 5.03
N ARG A 202 4.02 22.30 5.36
CA ARG A 202 5.00 22.66 4.35
C ARG A 202 5.58 21.39 3.72
N PHE A 203 5.58 21.35 2.38
CA PHE A 203 6.19 20.30 1.59
C PHE A 203 7.34 20.89 0.76
N SER A 204 8.48 20.24 0.79
CA SER A 204 9.56 20.49 -0.17
C SER A 204 10.25 19.17 -0.48
N PHE A 205 10.74 19.02 -1.70
CA PHE A 205 11.50 17.84 -2.10
C PHE A 205 12.78 17.67 -1.28
N GLU A 206 13.42 18.78 -0.88
CA GLU A 206 14.60 18.77 -0.03
C GLU A 206 14.31 18.16 1.36
N LYS A 207 13.15 18.52 1.95
CA LYS A 207 12.74 17.98 3.26
C LYS A 207 12.66 16.46 3.27
N TYR A 208 12.26 15.84 2.15
CA TYR A 208 12.06 14.39 2.04
C TYR A 208 13.12 13.69 1.18
N SER A 209 14.26 14.37 0.89
CA SER A 209 15.33 13.83 0.02
C SER A 209 15.98 12.55 0.56
N TRP A 210 15.80 12.24 1.82
CA TRP A 210 16.25 11.01 2.48
C TRP A 210 15.20 9.88 2.44
N CYS A 211 13.97 10.17 2.01
CA CYS A 211 12.97 9.15 1.73
C CYS A 211 13.27 8.47 0.39
N SER A 212 12.82 7.22 0.22
CA SER A 212 12.91 6.54 -1.07
C SER A 212 11.80 6.95 -2.03
N SER A 213 10.64 7.34 -1.52
CA SER A 213 9.47 7.68 -2.34
C SER A 213 8.55 8.70 -1.66
N VAL A 214 7.76 9.37 -2.50
CA VAL A 214 6.55 10.11 -2.07
C VAL A 214 5.33 9.39 -2.62
N ASN A 215 4.48 8.90 -1.72
CA ASN A 215 3.28 8.14 -2.05
C ASN A 215 2.06 9.07 -2.02
N VAL A 216 1.40 9.26 -3.16
CA VAL A 216 0.37 10.28 -3.34
C VAL A 216 -0.93 9.68 -3.87
N TYR A 217 -2.09 10.26 -3.44
CA TYR A 217 -3.38 9.86 -3.97
C TYR A 217 -3.43 10.12 -5.49
N TYR A 218 -3.80 9.09 -6.26
CA TYR A 218 -3.62 9.05 -7.71
C TYR A 218 -4.21 10.26 -8.48
N LYS A 219 -5.33 10.82 -8.02
CA LYS A 219 -5.94 11.99 -8.67
C LYS A 219 -5.09 13.26 -8.61
N PHE A 220 -4.10 13.30 -7.73
CA PHE A 220 -3.16 14.41 -7.59
C PHE A 220 -1.76 14.08 -8.11
N ALA A 221 -1.55 12.86 -8.60
CA ALA A 221 -0.30 12.39 -9.18
C ALA A 221 -0.16 12.82 -10.65
N SER A 222 -0.11 14.13 -10.92
CA SER A 222 0.12 14.61 -12.29
C SER A 222 1.53 14.25 -12.79
N SER A 223 1.68 14.02 -14.08
CA SER A 223 3.00 13.78 -14.71
C SER A 223 4.02 14.88 -14.37
N ARG A 224 3.56 16.14 -14.22
CA ARG A 224 4.43 17.23 -13.76
C ARG A 224 4.94 17.01 -12.34
N PHE A 225 4.09 16.54 -11.43
CA PHE A 225 4.47 16.23 -10.05
C PHE A 225 5.44 15.07 -10.02
N ILE A 226 5.14 13.97 -10.72
CA ILE A 226 6.00 12.78 -10.78
C ILE A 226 7.40 13.15 -11.29
N ARG A 227 7.50 13.84 -12.42
CA ARG A 227 8.81 14.28 -12.95
C ARG A 227 9.59 15.19 -12.00
N LYS A 228 8.92 15.99 -11.16
CA LYS A 228 9.59 16.78 -10.11
C LYS A 228 10.14 15.90 -8.99
N CYS A 229 9.39 14.85 -8.58
CA CYS A 229 9.89 13.87 -7.63
C CYS A 229 11.13 13.16 -8.18
N HIS A 230 11.06 12.67 -9.43
CA HIS A 230 12.20 12.02 -10.09
C HIS A 230 13.43 12.94 -10.20
N SER A 231 13.22 14.23 -10.50
CA SER A 231 14.32 15.22 -10.56
C SER A 231 14.95 15.47 -9.17
N ALA A 232 14.24 15.15 -8.10
CA ALA A 232 14.74 15.22 -6.72
C ALA A 232 15.26 13.87 -6.18
N GLY A 233 15.33 12.83 -7.04
CA GLY A 233 15.78 11.49 -6.66
C GLY A 233 14.74 10.65 -5.90
N LEU A 234 13.47 11.05 -5.94
CA LEU A 234 12.38 10.37 -5.25
C LEU A 234 11.53 9.54 -6.22
N GLU A 235 11.26 8.30 -5.89
CA GLU A 235 10.22 7.52 -6.57
C GLU A 235 8.82 8.06 -6.23
N VAL A 236 7.83 7.67 -7.02
CA VAL A 236 6.42 8.00 -6.78
C VAL A 236 5.57 6.74 -6.84
N LYS A 237 4.89 6.43 -5.74
CA LYS A 237 3.84 5.43 -5.70
C LYS A 237 2.47 6.11 -5.67
N VAL A 238 1.53 5.58 -6.45
CA VAL A 238 0.18 6.15 -6.54
C VAL A 238 -0.84 5.23 -5.85
N TRP A 239 -1.69 5.80 -5.01
CA TRP A 239 -2.71 5.08 -4.23
C TRP A 239 -4.08 5.78 -4.30
N THR A 240 -5.24 5.15 -4.15
CA THR A 240 -5.43 3.73 -4.44
C THR A 240 -5.99 3.63 -5.85
N VAL A 241 -5.36 2.87 -6.72
CA VAL A 241 -5.75 2.75 -8.13
C VAL A 241 -6.30 1.34 -8.36
N ASP A 242 -7.60 1.23 -8.58
CA ASP A 242 -8.28 -0.05 -8.76
C ASP A 242 -8.73 -0.31 -10.21
N GLU A 243 -8.53 0.66 -11.11
CA GLU A 243 -8.83 0.56 -12.53
C GLU A 243 -7.63 1.00 -13.36
N LEU A 244 -7.26 0.24 -14.39
CA LEU A 244 -6.10 0.54 -15.26
C LEU A 244 -6.16 1.92 -15.91
N LYS A 245 -7.37 2.42 -16.22
CA LYS A 245 -7.56 3.76 -16.82
C LYS A 245 -7.13 4.92 -15.92
N ASP A 246 -7.09 4.69 -14.60
CA ASP A 246 -6.77 5.71 -13.59
C ASP A 246 -5.26 5.75 -13.27
N LEU A 247 -4.49 4.81 -13.84
CA LEU A 247 -3.05 4.72 -13.64
C LEU A 247 -2.30 5.78 -14.44
N ASN A 248 -1.45 6.55 -13.77
CA ASN A 248 -0.44 7.36 -14.45
C ASN A 248 0.78 6.47 -14.78
N PRO A 249 1.10 6.25 -16.07
CA PRO A 249 2.18 5.34 -16.46
C PRO A 249 3.59 5.85 -16.12
N GLU A 250 3.73 7.10 -15.70
CA GLU A 250 5.01 7.66 -15.23
C GLU A 250 5.28 7.34 -13.75
N ALA A 251 4.32 6.75 -13.00
CA ALA A 251 4.53 6.32 -11.62
C ALA A 251 5.45 5.08 -11.57
N ASP A 252 6.22 4.95 -10.50
CA ASP A 252 7.16 3.83 -10.27
C ASP A 252 6.44 2.61 -9.70
N ALA A 253 5.37 2.85 -8.92
CA ALA A 253 4.53 1.78 -8.38
C ALA A 253 3.06 2.19 -8.27
N VAL A 254 2.20 1.17 -8.29
CA VAL A 254 0.77 1.28 -8.02
C VAL A 254 0.41 0.55 -6.73
N ILE A 255 -0.29 1.24 -5.84
CA ILE A 255 -0.90 0.67 -4.63
C ILE A 255 -2.37 0.45 -4.94
N THR A 256 -2.83 -0.81 -4.93
CA THR A 256 -4.14 -1.20 -5.45
C THR A 256 -4.83 -2.26 -4.58
N ASN A 257 -6.16 -2.19 -4.50
CA ASN A 257 -6.97 -3.26 -3.92
C ASN A 257 -7.15 -4.46 -4.88
N ARG A 258 -6.74 -4.30 -6.15
CA ARG A 258 -6.89 -5.28 -7.23
C ARG A 258 -5.53 -5.62 -7.87
N PRO A 259 -4.56 -6.18 -7.12
CA PRO A 259 -3.24 -6.50 -7.66
C PRO A 259 -3.32 -7.46 -8.86
N ASP A 260 -4.36 -8.30 -8.93
CA ASP A 260 -4.65 -9.22 -10.03
C ASP A 260 -4.83 -8.51 -11.39
N LEU A 261 -5.34 -7.27 -11.40
CA LEU A 261 -5.54 -6.50 -12.64
C LEU A 261 -4.25 -5.92 -13.22
N PHE A 262 -3.21 -5.77 -12.39
CA PHE A 262 -1.95 -5.12 -12.76
C PHE A 262 -0.83 -6.13 -13.08
N ARG A 263 -1.10 -7.43 -12.94
CA ARG A 263 -0.19 -8.53 -13.30
C ARG A 263 -0.80 -9.37 -14.41
N THR A 264 -0.44 -9.06 -15.65
CA THR A 264 -0.84 -9.87 -16.82
C THR A 264 -0.02 -11.15 -16.86
N GLY A 265 -0.69 -12.30 -16.70
CA GLY A 265 -0.09 -13.64 -16.84
C GLY A 265 -0.31 -14.60 -15.67
N ALA A 266 -0.74 -14.15 -14.52
CA ALA A 266 -1.21 -15.03 -13.46
C ALA A 266 -2.64 -15.49 -13.81
N SER A 267 -2.77 -16.67 -14.42
CA SER A 267 -4.06 -17.36 -14.47
C SER A 267 -4.43 -17.75 -13.05
N ILE A 268 -5.20 -16.88 -12.38
CA ILE A 268 -5.75 -17.21 -11.07
C ILE A 268 -6.89 -18.19 -11.33
N ASN A 269 -6.60 -19.49 -11.23
CA ASN A 269 -7.64 -20.47 -10.93
C ASN A 269 -8.16 -20.17 -9.52
N VAL A 270 -9.20 -19.35 -9.43
CA VAL A 270 -9.99 -19.24 -8.19
C VAL A 270 -10.66 -20.61 -8.02
N PRO A 271 -10.31 -21.38 -6.97
CA PRO A 271 -11.11 -22.57 -6.68
C PRO A 271 -12.51 -22.08 -6.35
N ASP A 272 -13.50 -22.63 -7.06
CA ASP A 272 -14.91 -22.42 -6.72
C ASP A 272 -15.13 -22.68 -5.23
N LEU A 273 -15.31 -21.61 -4.47
CA LEU A 273 -15.84 -21.69 -3.12
C LEU A 273 -17.32 -22.07 -3.24
N LYS A 274 -17.58 -23.39 -3.18
CA LYS A 274 -18.93 -23.91 -2.92
C LYS A 274 -19.26 -23.82 -1.44
#